data_1e5d9b879b8b99d9f125fb93397e92f1
#
_entry.id   1e5d9b879b8b99d9f125fb93397e92f1
#
_cell.length_a   1.000
_cell.length_b   1.000
_cell.length_c   1.000
_cell.angle_alpha   90.00
_cell.angle_beta   90.00
_cell.angle_gamma   90.00
#
_symmetry.space_group_name_H-M   'P 1'
#
loop_
_entity.id
_entity.type
_entity.pdbx_description
1 polymer ?
#
loop_
_entity_poly.entity_id
_entity_poly.type
_entity_poly.pdbx_seq_one_letter_code
_entity_poly.pdbx_strand_id
1 'polypeptide(L)'
;TYSGISESGRHIWAFQNSPQPSSPYVTLNITSGPTKIGNTDALMYNESNQTYDITGIRSFKVDINVFGSNAHNTATALSLSLERPEVQSFFRGVNITPYGSTPSVNNVTRFIDTIYEERSMFELTLSASYLIETSESFIGEVSAAGASEMEKGHGNKITIGGI
;
A
#
# COMPACT_ATOMS: atom_id res chain seq x y z
N THR A 1 12.13 15.07 15.14
CA THR A 1 12.45 14.19 13.99
C THR A 1 13.26 13.00 14.47
N TYR A 2 12.83 11.78 14.26
CA TYR A 2 13.49 10.55 14.74
C TYR A 2 14.81 10.24 14.01
N SER A 3 14.98 10.81 12.81
CA SER A 3 16.23 10.69 12.05
C SER A 3 17.36 11.59 12.56
N GLY A 4 17.07 12.57 13.41
CA GLY A 4 18.00 13.63 13.73
C GLY A 4 18.26 14.60 12.58
N ILE A 5 17.67 14.37 11.41
CA ILE A 5 17.77 15.22 10.22
C ILE A 5 16.55 16.13 10.20
N SER A 6 16.71 17.37 10.62
CA SER A 6 15.59 18.28 10.89
C SER A 6 15.26 19.24 9.74
N GLU A 7 16.11 19.33 8.72
CA GLU A 7 15.94 20.29 7.64
C GLU A 7 14.93 19.81 6.59
N SER A 8 14.07 20.72 6.16
CA SER A 8 13.17 20.50 5.01
C SER A 8 14.00 20.23 3.75
N GLY A 9 13.57 19.23 2.95
CA GLY A 9 14.26 18.87 1.70
C GLY A 9 15.38 17.84 1.83
N ARG A 10 15.65 17.33 3.05
CA ARG A 10 16.61 16.23 3.23
C ARG A 10 15.96 14.83 3.30
N HIS A 11 14.64 14.76 3.22
CA HIS A 11 13.89 13.52 3.04
C HIS A 11 13.25 13.58 1.66
N ILE A 12 13.74 12.81 0.72
CA ILE A 12 13.36 12.88 -0.69
C ILE A 12 12.99 11.49 -1.23
N TRP A 13 12.17 11.48 -2.25
CA TRP A 13 11.99 10.28 -3.04
C TRP A 13 13.23 9.99 -3.87
N ALA A 14 13.59 8.72 -3.99
CA ALA A 14 14.66 8.30 -4.89
C ALA A 14 14.28 8.55 -6.36
N PHE A 15 15.30 8.65 -7.21
CA PHE A 15 15.15 8.79 -8.67
C PHE A 15 14.41 10.04 -9.14
N GLN A 16 14.46 11.12 -8.36
CA GLN A 16 13.99 12.42 -8.80
C GLN A 16 15.07 13.13 -9.63
N ASN A 17 14.64 13.83 -10.71
CA ASN A 17 15.52 14.66 -11.51
C ASN A 17 15.82 16.00 -10.81
N SER A 18 16.36 15.93 -9.61
CA SER A 18 16.76 17.11 -8.85
C SER A 18 18.20 16.95 -8.34
N PRO A 19 18.90 18.04 -8.04
CA PRO A 19 20.24 17.98 -7.45
C PRO A 19 20.21 17.19 -6.15
N GLN A 20 21.27 16.43 -5.92
CA GLN A 20 21.46 15.70 -4.67
C GLN A 20 21.49 16.69 -3.49
N PRO A 21 20.71 16.44 -2.42
CA PRO A 21 20.78 17.27 -1.22
C PRO A 21 22.15 17.23 -0.56
N SER A 22 22.47 18.26 0.22
CA SER A 22 23.65 18.21 1.08
C SER A 22 23.51 17.11 2.14
N SER A 23 24.58 16.38 2.37
CA SER A 23 24.64 15.32 3.40
C SER A 23 24.52 15.91 4.84
N PRO A 24 23.85 15.22 5.80
CA PRO A 24 23.15 13.95 5.66
C PRO A 24 21.73 14.10 5.08
N TYR A 25 21.25 13.08 4.35
CA TYR A 25 19.90 13.04 3.80
C TYR A 25 19.36 11.61 3.75
N VAL A 26 18.05 11.49 3.55
CA VAL A 26 17.33 10.22 3.47
C VAL A 26 16.61 10.12 2.15
N THR A 27 16.69 8.98 1.47
CA THR A 27 15.89 8.68 0.30
C THR A 27 14.91 7.55 0.57
N LEU A 28 13.74 7.66 -0.03
CA LEU A 28 12.65 6.71 0.04
C LEU A 28 12.40 6.16 -1.36
N ASN A 29 12.23 4.86 -1.50
CA ASN A 29 11.92 4.21 -2.76
C ASN A 29 10.91 3.09 -2.56
N ILE A 30 9.82 3.09 -3.31
CA ILE A 30 8.88 1.97 -3.31
C ILE A 30 9.45 0.89 -4.23
N THR A 31 9.86 -0.24 -3.66
CA THR A 31 10.53 -1.34 -4.37
C THR A 31 9.57 -2.44 -4.81
N SER A 32 8.42 -2.55 -4.13
CA SER A 32 7.37 -3.48 -4.51
C SER A 32 6.03 -2.78 -4.49
N GLY A 33 5.26 -2.96 -5.55
CA GLY A 33 3.89 -2.48 -5.64
C GLY A 33 2.93 -3.21 -4.71
N PRO A 34 1.66 -2.79 -4.66
CA PRO A 34 0.66 -3.39 -3.78
C PRO A 34 0.48 -4.88 -4.08
N THR A 35 0.84 -5.73 -3.12
CA THR A 35 0.66 -7.18 -3.18
C THR A 35 -0.45 -7.58 -2.23
N LYS A 36 -1.37 -8.41 -2.68
CA LYS A 36 -2.48 -8.90 -1.86
C LYS A 36 -1.99 -9.70 -0.65
N ILE A 37 -2.54 -9.39 0.52
CA ILE A 37 -2.37 -10.19 1.73
C ILE A 37 -3.66 -10.98 1.98
N GLY A 38 -3.52 -12.29 2.19
CA GLY A 38 -4.66 -13.18 2.42
C GLY A 38 -5.27 -13.75 1.14
N ASN A 39 -6.25 -14.63 1.30
CA ASN A 39 -6.80 -15.42 0.18
C ASN A 39 -7.92 -14.70 -0.57
N THR A 40 -8.75 -13.95 0.14
CA THR A 40 -9.98 -13.36 -0.45
C THR A 40 -10.15 -11.92 -0.02
N ASP A 41 -10.45 -11.05 -0.97
CA ASP A 41 -10.94 -9.71 -0.67
C ASP A 41 -12.43 -9.81 -0.29
N ALA A 42 -12.88 -8.97 0.61
CA ALA A 42 -14.29 -8.87 0.96
C ALA A 42 -15.03 -8.14 -0.16
N LEU A 43 -16.14 -8.72 -0.61
CA LEU A 43 -17.06 -8.12 -1.55
C LEU A 43 -18.30 -7.70 -0.76
N MET A 44 -18.63 -6.41 -0.76
CA MET A 44 -19.78 -5.85 -0.07
C MET A 44 -20.65 -5.09 -1.07
N TYR A 45 -21.96 -5.36 -1.06
CA TYR A 45 -22.89 -4.59 -1.87
C TYR A 45 -23.22 -3.27 -1.17
N ASN A 46 -23.07 -2.18 -1.88
CA ASN A 46 -23.42 -0.83 -1.43
C ASN A 46 -24.77 -0.44 -2.01
N GLU A 47 -25.81 -0.53 -1.20
CA GLU A 47 -27.18 -0.24 -1.61
C GLU A 47 -27.37 1.23 -2.04
N SER A 48 -26.63 2.14 -1.45
CA SER A 48 -26.76 3.57 -1.75
C SER A 48 -26.31 3.93 -3.16
N ASN A 49 -25.26 3.28 -3.63
CA ASN A 49 -24.66 3.53 -4.96
C ASN A 49 -25.02 2.43 -5.98
N GLN A 50 -25.64 1.35 -5.54
CA GLN A 50 -25.90 0.14 -6.34
C GLN A 50 -24.61 -0.43 -6.98
N THR A 51 -23.53 -0.41 -6.21
CA THR A 51 -22.20 -0.89 -6.62
C THR A 51 -21.71 -1.97 -5.68
N TYR A 52 -20.69 -2.70 -6.11
CA TYR A 52 -19.96 -3.59 -5.23
C TYR A 52 -18.64 -2.93 -4.78
N ASP A 53 -18.41 -2.96 -3.49
CA ASP A 53 -17.18 -2.51 -2.89
C ASP A 53 -16.28 -3.72 -2.63
N ILE A 54 -15.08 -3.71 -3.22
CA ILE A 54 -14.06 -4.73 -2.99
C ILE A 54 -13.05 -4.17 -2.00
N THR A 55 -13.01 -4.76 -0.80
CA THR A 55 -12.09 -4.34 0.25
C THR A 55 -11.06 -5.42 0.54
N GLY A 56 -9.81 -5.05 0.63
CA GLY A 56 -8.73 -5.98 0.93
C GLY A 56 -7.52 -5.29 1.53
N ILE A 57 -6.58 -6.11 2.00
CA ILE A 57 -5.31 -5.62 2.54
C ILE A 57 -4.22 -5.85 1.50
N ARG A 58 -3.40 -4.82 1.30
CA ARG A 58 -2.25 -4.87 0.41
C ARG A 58 -0.98 -4.54 1.17
N SER A 59 0.10 -5.25 0.86
CA SER A 59 1.43 -4.90 1.33
C SER A 59 2.25 -4.28 0.22
N PHE A 60 3.14 -3.41 0.60
CA PHE A 60 4.15 -2.83 -0.28
C PHE A 60 5.45 -2.63 0.48
N LYS A 61 6.56 -2.55 -0.24
CA LYS A 61 7.88 -2.43 0.33
C LYS A 61 8.49 -1.08 0.00
N VAL A 62 9.12 -0.50 0.99
CA VAL A 62 9.80 0.79 0.89
C VAL A 62 11.25 0.63 1.35
N ASP A 63 12.19 0.91 0.47
CA ASP A 63 13.58 1.05 0.83
C ASP A 63 13.85 2.43 1.39
N ILE A 64 14.47 2.47 2.55
CA ILE A 64 14.89 3.69 3.21
C ILE A 64 16.43 3.69 3.23
N ASN A 65 17.00 4.66 2.55
CA ASN A 65 18.45 4.82 2.49
C ASN A 65 18.86 6.11 3.20
N VAL A 66 19.82 6.01 4.07
CA VAL A 66 20.40 7.12 4.81
C VAL A 66 21.83 7.34 4.32
N PHE A 67 22.14 8.57 3.95
CA PHE A 67 23.44 8.98 3.42
C PHE A 67 24.11 9.98 4.34
N GLY A 68 25.45 9.90 4.41
CA GLY A 68 26.29 10.84 5.12
C GLY A 68 26.88 10.31 6.41
N SER A 69 27.65 11.15 7.07
CA SER A 69 28.32 10.77 8.30
C SER A 69 27.34 10.21 9.33
N ASN A 70 27.71 9.10 9.95
CA ASN A 70 26.88 8.41 10.94
C ASN A 70 25.59 7.76 10.38
N ALA A 71 25.58 7.48 9.08
CA ALA A 71 24.40 6.92 8.37
C ALA A 71 23.84 5.66 9.06
N HIS A 72 24.71 4.78 9.55
CA HIS A 72 24.29 3.54 10.21
C HIS A 72 23.54 3.78 11.51
N ASN A 73 24.02 4.67 12.36
CA ASN A 73 23.35 4.98 13.64
C ASN A 73 22.01 5.70 13.38
N THR A 74 21.97 6.59 12.40
CA THR A 74 20.74 7.29 12.00
C THR A 74 19.71 6.31 11.45
N ALA A 75 20.11 5.39 10.57
CA ALA A 75 19.23 4.36 10.03
C ALA A 75 18.71 3.42 11.13
N THR A 76 19.58 3.04 12.08
CA THR A 76 19.19 2.22 13.24
C THR A 76 18.19 2.96 14.13
N ALA A 77 18.40 4.22 14.41
CA ALA A 77 17.45 5.03 15.19
C ALA A 77 16.09 5.15 14.49
N LEU A 78 16.08 5.31 13.17
CA LEU A 78 14.85 5.31 12.37
C LEU A 78 14.15 3.95 12.44
N SER A 79 14.85 2.86 12.21
CA SER A 79 14.29 1.50 12.30
C SER A 79 13.66 1.23 13.68
N LEU A 80 14.37 1.53 14.76
CA LEU A 80 13.87 1.36 16.12
C LEU A 80 12.72 2.32 16.47
N SER A 81 12.63 3.48 15.80
CA SER A 81 11.54 4.42 16.02
C SER A 81 10.18 3.87 15.60
N LEU A 82 10.13 2.87 14.72
CA LEU A 82 8.90 2.22 14.30
C LEU A 82 8.14 1.53 15.46
N GLU A 83 8.86 1.15 16.52
CA GLU A 83 8.26 0.54 17.72
C GLU A 83 7.66 1.58 18.68
N ARG A 84 7.85 2.86 18.44
CA ARG A 84 7.33 3.92 19.33
C ARG A 84 5.81 4.08 19.18
N PRO A 85 5.08 4.23 20.30
CA PRO A 85 3.63 4.36 20.27
C PRO A 85 3.13 5.55 19.43
N GLU A 86 3.87 6.66 19.43
CA GLU A 86 3.52 7.85 18.65
C GLU A 86 3.62 7.59 17.14
N VAL A 87 4.66 6.88 16.72
CA VAL A 87 4.87 6.49 15.32
C VAL A 87 3.80 5.51 14.89
N GLN A 88 3.50 4.52 15.71
CA GLN A 88 2.43 3.55 15.49
C GLN A 88 1.05 4.24 15.39
N SER A 89 0.80 5.23 16.25
CA SER A 89 -0.43 6.01 16.22
C SER A 89 -0.56 6.83 14.93
N PHE A 90 0.54 7.44 14.48
CA PHE A 90 0.57 8.16 13.22
C PHE A 90 0.23 7.26 12.03
N PHE A 91 0.86 6.09 11.93
CA PHE A 91 0.58 5.13 10.86
C PHE A 91 -0.88 4.68 10.85
N ARG A 92 -1.45 4.38 12.03
CA ARG A 92 -2.88 4.04 12.15
C ARG A 92 -3.79 5.19 11.69
N GLY A 93 -3.42 6.43 11.98
CA GLY A 93 -4.17 7.62 11.56
C GLY A 93 -4.26 7.80 10.04
N VAL A 94 -3.32 7.21 9.29
CA VAL A 94 -3.32 7.23 7.82
C VAL A 94 -3.67 5.86 7.21
N ASN A 95 -4.25 4.94 7.99
CA ASN A 95 -4.64 3.59 7.56
C ASN A 95 -3.50 2.77 6.95
N ILE A 96 -2.28 3.01 7.40
CA ILE A 96 -1.09 2.24 7.05
C ILE A 96 -0.56 1.57 8.31
N THR A 97 -0.01 0.38 8.18
CA THR A 97 0.57 -0.34 9.31
C THR A 97 1.90 -0.95 8.90
N PRO A 98 2.98 -0.73 9.66
CA PRO A 98 4.19 -1.52 9.51
C PRO A 98 3.88 -2.99 9.69
N TYR A 99 4.35 -3.82 8.75
CA TYR A 99 4.06 -5.25 8.71
C TYR A 99 5.35 -6.05 8.87
N GLY A 100 5.33 -7.01 9.78
CA GLY A 100 6.49 -7.86 10.06
C GLY A 100 7.30 -7.39 11.28
N SER A 101 8.53 -7.86 11.36
CA SER A 101 9.49 -7.48 12.43
C SER A 101 10.18 -6.16 12.12
N THR A 102 10.76 -5.56 13.16
CA THR A 102 11.63 -4.39 13.01
C THR A 102 12.72 -4.67 11.98
N PRO A 103 12.85 -3.81 10.93
CA PRO A 103 13.78 -4.06 9.84
C PRO A 103 15.23 -4.04 10.31
N SER A 104 16.05 -4.96 9.80
CA SER A 104 17.49 -4.94 9.99
C SER A 104 18.15 -3.88 9.12
N VAL A 105 19.10 -3.16 9.70
CA VAL A 105 19.85 -2.12 9.00
C VAL A 105 21.12 -2.71 8.41
N ASN A 106 21.30 -2.54 7.11
CA ASN A 106 22.47 -2.97 6.37
C ASN A 106 23.38 -1.79 6.07
N ASN A 107 24.67 -1.94 6.34
CA ASN A 107 25.68 -0.99 5.90
C ASN A 107 26.02 -1.27 4.43
N VAL A 108 25.78 -0.30 3.57
CA VAL A 108 26.03 -0.36 2.13
C VAL A 108 26.94 0.78 1.67
N THR A 109 27.82 1.22 2.56
CA THR A 109 28.88 2.19 2.27
C THR A 109 29.66 1.76 1.04
N ARG A 110 29.91 2.69 0.14
CA ARG A 110 30.65 2.43 -1.09
C ARG A 110 31.76 3.44 -1.30
N PHE A 111 32.75 3.02 -2.05
CA PHE A 111 33.83 3.88 -2.50
C PHE A 111 33.44 4.53 -3.83
N ILE A 112 33.45 5.87 -3.88
CA ILE A 112 33.14 6.64 -5.07
C ILE A 112 34.37 7.52 -5.37
N ASP A 113 34.97 7.31 -6.52
CA ASP A 113 36.18 7.99 -6.94
C ASP A 113 37.31 7.88 -5.90
N THR A 114 37.43 8.85 -5.01
CA THR A 114 38.51 8.96 -3.99
C THR A 114 37.99 8.99 -2.57
N ILE A 115 36.68 8.93 -2.36
CA ILE A 115 36.05 9.05 -1.04
C ILE A 115 35.07 7.92 -0.75
N TYR A 116 34.92 7.60 0.52
CA TYR A 116 33.82 6.71 0.95
C TYR A 116 32.56 7.53 1.17
N GLU A 117 31.48 7.10 0.48
CA GLU A 117 30.14 7.60 0.77
C GLU A 117 29.50 6.66 1.81
N GLU A 118 29.39 7.13 3.05
CA GLU A 118 28.68 6.39 4.08
C GLU A 118 27.21 6.28 3.72
N ARG A 119 26.71 5.04 3.66
CA ARG A 119 25.33 4.75 3.35
C ARG A 119 24.86 3.54 4.13
N SER A 120 23.68 3.65 4.69
CA SER A 120 22.98 2.50 5.30
C SER A 120 21.55 2.45 4.81
N MET A 121 21.01 1.23 4.70
CA MET A 121 19.68 1.00 4.21
C MET A 121 18.92 -0.03 5.03
N PHE A 122 17.62 0.08 5.04
CA PHE A 122 16.71 -0.98 5.47
C PHE A 122 15.43 -0.97 4.64
N GLU A 123 14.82 -2.14 4.52
CA GLU A 123 13.55 -2.32 3.82
C GLU A 123 12.41 -2.37 4.85
N LEU A 124 11.41 -1.54 4.67
CA LEU A 124 10.20 -1.51 5.48
C LEU A 124 9.04 -2.07 4.68
N THR A 125 8.40 -3.11 5.20
CA THR A 125 7.14 -3.61 4.64
C THR A 125 5.98 -2.91 5.33
N LEU A 126 5.08 -2.33 4.53
CA LEU A 126 3.88 -1.64 4.98
C LEU A 126 2.65 -2.36 4.45
N SER A 127 1.58 -2.34 5.21
CA SER A 127 0.26 -2.79 4.76
C SER A 127 -0.73 -1.64 4.83
N ALA A 128 -1.64 -1.60 3.87
CA ALA A 128 -2.73 -0.64 3.81
C ALA A 128 -4.02 -1.33 3.41
N SER A 129 -5.14 -0.82 3.90
CA SER A 129 -6.45 -1.22 3.40
C SER A 129 -6.68 -0.59 2.03
N TYR A 130 -7.36 -1.34 1.18
CA TYR A 130 -7.62 -0.99 -0.20
C TYR A 130 -9.11 -1.12 -0.48
N LEU A 131 -9.69 -0.13 -1.13
CA LEU A 131 -11.09 -0.10 -1.54
C LEU A 131 -11.15 0.15 -3.04
N ILE A 132 -11.84 -0.72 -3.77
CA ILE A 132 -12.26 -0.48 -5.14
C ILE A 132 -13.78 -0.45 -5.17
N GLU A 133 -14.32 0.64 -5.70
CA GLU A 133 -15.71 0.71 -6.09
C GLU A 133 -15.84 0.18 -7.52
N THR A 134 -16.67 -0.85 -7.72
CA THR A 134 -16.95 -1.38 -9.05
C THR A 134 -18.28 -0.84 -9.54
N SER A 135 -18.28 -0.27 -10.73
CA SER A 135 -19.48 0.25 -11.39
C SER A 135 -20.21 -0.82 -12.22
N GLU A 136 -20.07 -2.09 -11.88
CA GLU A 136 -20.78 -3.15 -12.59
C GLU A 136 -22.27 -3.07 -12.29
N SER A 137 -23.06 -2.87 -13.32
CA SER A 137 -24.50 -2.80 -13.21
C SER A 137 -25.07 -4.18 -12.84
N PHE A 138 -25.88 -4.18 -11.80
CA PHE A 138 -26.63 -5.35 -11.37
C PHE A 138 -27.71 -5.71 -12.39
N ILE A 139 -27.85 -7.00 -12.74
CA ILE A 139 -29.00 -7.49 -13.50
C ILE A 139 -30.19 -7.55 -12.54
N GLY A 140 -30.97 -6.48 -12.51
CA GLY A 140 -32.11 -6.35 -11.59
C GLY A 140 -33.29 -7.26 -11.91
N GLU A 141 -33.45 -7.68 -13.15
CA GLU A 141 -34.58 -8.54 -13.57
C GLU A 141 -34.18 -9.40 -14.78
N VAL A 142 -34.38 -10.70 -14.69
CA VAL A 142 -34.27 -11.63 -15.81
C VAL A 142 -35.67 -12.16 -16.11
N SER A 143 -36.25 -11.77 -17.26
CA SER A 143 -37.47 -12.32 -17.74
C SER A 143 -37.19 -13.42 -18.77
N ALA A 144 -37.55 -14.65 -18.47
CA ALA A 144 -37.50 -15.75 -19.41
C ALA A 144 -38.92 -16.04 -19.94
N ALA A 145 -39.14 -15.84 -21.24
CA ALA A 145 -40.34 -16.28 -21.91
C ALA A 145 -40.06 -17.61 -22.61
N GLY A 146 -40.58 -18.70 -22.07
CA GLY A 146 -40.55 -20.00 -22.71
C GLY A 146 -41.73 -20.17 -23.63
N ALA A 147 -41.51 -20.29 -24.93
CA ALA A 147 -42.53 -20.78 -25.86
C ALA A 147 -42.42 -22.31 -25.95
N SER A 148 -43.33 -23.03 -25.33
CA SER A 148 -43.52 -24.46 -25.63
C SER A 148 -44.43 -24.57 -26.82
N GLU A 149 -43.88 -25.00 -27.95
CA GLU A 149 -44.71 -25.46 -29.09
C GLU A 149 -45.32 -26.85 -28.77
N MET A 150 -46.21 -26.91 -27.81
CA MET A 150 -47.16 -27.99 -27.70
C MET A 150 -48.39 -27.51 -26.96
N GLU A 151 -49.46 -27.45 -27.73
CA GLU A 151 -50.86 -27.25 -27.36
C GLU A 151 -51.28 -25.86 -26.83
N LYS A 152 -52.29 -25.41 -27.49
CA LYS A 152 -53.14 -24.26 -27.24
C LYS A 152 -53.25 -23.84 -25.74
N GLY A 153 -52.69 -22.69 -25.44
CA GLY A 153 -53.29 -21.77 -24.49
C GLY A 153 -52.93 -21.95 -23.02
N HIS A 154 -51.71 -21.72 -22.64
CA HIS A 154 -51.39 -21.08 -21.33
C HIS A 154 -49.90 -20.72 -21.36
N GLY A 155 -49.57 -19.46 -21.54
CA GLY A 155 -48.21 -18.97 -21.35
C GLY A 155 -47.95 -18.90 -19.85
N ASN A 156 -46.97 -19.68 -19.36
CA ASN A 156 -46.47 -19.55 -17.99
C ASN A 156 -45.42 -18.45 -17.95
N LYS A 157 -45.77 -17.36 -17.34
CA LYS A 157 -44.79 -16.29 -17.01
C LYS A 157 -44.15 -16.64 -15.67
N ILE A 158 -42.86 -16.97 -15.68
CA ILE A 158 -42.08 -17.12 -14.45
C ILE A 158 -41.38 -15.79 -14.20
N THR A 159 -41.80 -15.06 -13.17
CA THR A 159 -41.11 -13.88 -12.68
C THR A 159 -40.31 -14.29 -11.46
N ILE A 160 -38.96 -14.21 -11.53
CA ILE A 160 -38.12 -14.39 -10.41
C ILE A 160 -37.78 -12.99 -9.90
N GLY A 161 -38.47 -12.59 -8.82
CA GLY A 161 -38.19 -11.34 -8.13
C GLY A 161 -36.92 -11.51 -7.33
N GLY A 162 -35.93 -10.63 -7.55
CA GLY A 162 -34.79 -10.51 -6.69
C GLY A 162 -35.17 -9.83 -5.36
N ILE A 163 -34.61 -10.32 -4.28
CA ILE A 163 -34.76 -9.77 -2.93
C ILE A 163 -33.77 -8.62 -2.81
#